data_706575a6dcc824c6e0574e8f25fcf695
#
_entry.id   706575a6dcc824c6e0574e8f25fcf695
#
_cell.length_a   1.000
_cell.length_b   1.000
_cell.length_c   1.000
_cell.angle_alpha   90.00
_cell.angle_beta   90.00
_cell.angle_gamma   90.00
#
_symmetry.space_group_name_H-M   'P 1'
#
loop_
_entity.id
_entity.type
_entity.pdbx_description
1 polymer ?
#
loop_
_entity_poly.entity_id
_entity_poly.type
_entity_poly.pdbx_seq_one_letter_code
_entity_poly.pdbx_strand_id
1 'polypeptide(L)'
;MSADNLLTTPFSPRATSAEVISGVDLTGRRAIVTGGASGIGVETVRPLVAAGAEVTVATRRPELAGPLVRELNEAGGSGSVHLAQLDLSDLESVRSFVQEWQGTLDILVANAGIMALPQKELAPNGWELQLATNFLGHFALTTALHSALKASGSARVVLVSSGAHISVPFDFEDPQFERRPYDPWAAYGQSKTAEVLFAVGARRWAGDGITVNACNPGYILTNLQRHLDDDTMRAFGVMDADGHLTPLPYYKTPAQGAATSVLLAASPLVSGVTGRYFDDNQEAPIAVEGAENPSGVAAHALDAASAQRLWEYADQALQR
;
A
#
# COMPACT_ATOMS: atom_id res chain seq x y z
N MET A 1 -10.80 20.10 6.80
CA MET A 1 -10.05 20.89 5.79
C MET A 1 -11.10 21.35 4.78
N SER A 2 -11.14 22.64 4.41
CA SER A 2 -12.05 23.12 3.35
C SER A 2 -11.58 22.55 2.02
N ALA A 3 -12.52 22.25 1.10
CA ALA A 3 -12.24 21.69 -0.22
C ALA A 3 -11.31 22.56 -1.08
N ASP A 4 -11.06 23.80 -0.71
CA ASP A 4 -10.32 24.80 -1.47
C ASP A 4 -8.80 24.69 -1.39
N ASN A 5 -8.24 23.69 -0.72
CA ASN A 5 -6.77 23.60 -0.49
C ASN A 5 -6.20 22.18 -0.68
N LEU A 6 -6.82 21.34 -1.51
CA LEU A 6 -6.28 20.02 -1.85
C LEU A 6 -5.13 20.16 -2.85
N LEU A 7 -4.08 19.35 -2.66
CA LEU A 7 -2.96 19.31 -3.58
C LEU A 7 -3.40 18.68 -4.91
N THR A 8 -3.20 19.41 -5.99
CA THR A 8 -3.46 18.93 -7.35
C THR A 8 -2.16 18.72 -8.10
N THR A 9 -2.14 17.72 -8.97
CA THR A 9 -1.01 17.40 -9.84
C THR A 9 -1.41 17.50 -11.32
N PRO A 10 -0.46 17.61 -12.25
CA PRO A 10 -0.79 17.65 -13.67
C PRO A 10 -1.20 16.30 -14.27
N PHE A 11 -1.16 15.23 -13.47
CA PHE A 11 -1.41 13.87 -13.93
C PHE A 11 -2.90 13.53 -13.93
N SER A 12 -3.37 12.96 -15.04
CA SER A 12 -4.74 12.45 -15.15
C SER A 12 -4.94 11.18 -14.33
N PRO A 13 -6.20 10.76 -14.07
CA PRO A 13 -6.51 9.46 -13.44
C PRO A 13 -5.97 8.25 -14.22
N ARG A 14 -5.65 8.43 -15.52
CA ARG A 14 -5.16 7.39 -16.42
C ARG A 14 -3.64 7.48 -16.67
N ALA A 15 -2.95 8.42 -16.05
CA ALA A 15 -1.50 8.48 -16.15
C ALA A 15 -0.87 7.18 -15.61
N THR A 16 0.17 6.71 -16.26
CA THR A 16 0.93 5.52 -15.88
C THR A 16 2.02 5.87 -14.87
N SER A 17 2.52 4.87 -14.14
CA SER A 17 3.65 5.04 -13.23
C SER A 17 4.91 5.57 -13.92
N ALA A 18 5.13 5.18 -15.19
CA ALA A 18 6.24 5.68 -16.00
C ALA A 18 6.10 7.17 -16.37
N GLU A 19 4.87 7.63 -16.67
CA GLU A 19 4.61 9.05 -16.94
C GLU A 19 4.82 9.91 -15.70
N VAL A 20 4.36 9.41 -14.54
CA VAL A 20 4.45 10.15 -13.25
C VAL A 20 5.90 10.33 -12.79
N ILE A 21 6.79 9.36 -13.05
CA ILE A 21 8.19 9.42 -12.63
C ILE A 21 9.10 10.10 -13.67
N SER A 22 8.57 10.43 -14.84
CA SER A 22 9.36 10.97 -15.95
C SER A 22 10.17 12.19 -15.50
N GLY A 23 11.48 12.18 -15.76
CA GLY A 23 12.40 13.24 -15.38
C GLY A 23 12.85 13.24 -13.91
N VAL A 24 12.42 12.27 -13.10
CA VAL A 24 12.90 12.10 -11.73
C VAL A 24 14.18 11.27 -11.75
N ASP A 25 15.21 11.72 -11.04
CA ASP A 25 16.46 10.99 -10.82
C ASP A 25 16.47 10.43 -9.38
N LEU A 26 16.56 9.11 -9.29
CA LEU A 26 16.65 8.37 -8.03
C LEU A 26 18.01 7.68 -7.86
N THR A 27 19.03 8.09 -8.62
CA THR A 27 20.39 7.54 -8.49
C THR A 27 20.88 7.66 -7.04
N GLY A 28 21.33 6.55 -6.48
CA GLY A 28 21.77 6.44 -5.09
C GLY A 28 20.64 6.37 -4.06
N ARG A 29 19.37 6.37 -4.46
CA ARG A 29 18.24 6.16 -3.58
C ARG A 29 17.95 4.66 -3.41
N ARG A 30 17.59 4.28 -2.19
CA ARG A 30 17.29 2.90 -1.83
C ARG A 30 15.81 2.76 -1.49
N ALA A 31 15.16 1.78 -2.10
CA ALA A 31 13.74 1.54 -1.96
C ALA A 31 13.41 0.11 -1.53
N ILE A 32 12.35 -0.06 -0.75
CA ILE A 32 11.70 -1.34 -0.49
C ILE A 32 10.30 -1.27 -1.08
N VAL A 33 9.92 -2.30 -1.86
CA VAL A 33 8.53 -2.50 -2.32
C VAL A 33 8.05 -3.86 -1.84
N THR A 34 7.11 -3.88 -0.89
CA THR A 34 6.50 -5.13 -0.44
C THR A 34 5.53 -5.64 -1.49
N GLY A 35 5.54 -6.95 -1.76
CA GLY A 35 4.73 -7.52 -2.84
C GLY A 35 5.12 -7.03 -4.24
N GLY A 36 6.33 -6.53 -4.43
CA GLY A 36 6.84 -5.97 -5.68
C GLY A 36 7.02 -6.99 -6.82
N ALA A 37 6.70 -8.26 -6.59
CA ALA A 37 6.86 -9.35 -7.56
C ALA A 37 5.60 -9.65 -8.38
N SER A 38 4.48 -8.95 -8.16
CA SER A 38 3.22 -9.20 -8.88
C SER A 38 2.32 -7.97 -8.95
N GLY A 39 1.39 -7.98 -9.89
CA GLY A 39 0.35 -6.95 -10.02
C GLY A 39 0.90 -5.54 -10.10
N ILE A 40 0.30 -4.62 -9.34
CA ILE A 40 0.74 -3.21 -9.32
C ILE A 40 2.12 -3.04 -8.69
N GLY A 41 2.58 -3.98 -7.86
CA GLY A 41 3.90 -3.95 -7.26
C GLY A 41 5.02 -4.00 -8.31
N VAL A 42 4.90 -4.82 -9.34
CA VAL A 42 5.84 -4.85 -10.48
C VAL A 42 5.91 -3.50 -11.17
N GLU A 43 4.75 -2.90 -11.42
CA GLU A 43 4.62 -1.60 -12.10
C GLU A 43 4.97 -0.41 -11.19
N THR A 44 5.19 -0.66 -9.90
CA THR A 44 5.83 0.27 -8.96
C THR A 44 7.35 0.12 -9.00
N VAL A 45 7.86 -1.12 -9.00
CA VAL A 45 9.30 -1.41 -9.04
C VAL A 45 9.95 -0.92 -10.33
N ARG A 46 9.35 -1.24 -11.47
CA ARG A 46 9.88 -0.95 -12.81
C ARG A 46 10.31 0.52 -12.99
N PRO A 47 9.43 1.52 -12.78
CA PRO A 47 9.81 2.91 -12.96
C PRO A 47 10.79 3.43 -11.90
N LEU A 48 10.77 2.91 -10.66
CA LEU A 48 11.75 3.28 -9.64
C LEU A 48 13.16 2.85 -10.06
N VAL A 49 13.30 1.61 -10.56
CA VAL A 49 14.58 1.10 -11.10
C VAL A 49 15.01 1.88 -12.34
N ALA A 50 14.10 2.14 -13.26
CA ALA A 50 14.39 2.92 -14.46
C ALA A 50 14.87 4.35 -14.14
N ALA A 51 14.37 4.93 -13.04
CA ALA A 51 14.81 6.23 -12.52
C ALA A 51 16.15 6.18 -11.74
N GLY A 52 16.75 5.00 -11.57
CA GLY A 52 18.08 4.83 -10.95
C GLY A 52 18.08 4.34 -9.51
N ALA A 53 16.92 3.99 -8.92
CA ALA A 53 16.88 3.49 -7.55
C ALA A 53 17.44 2.05 -7.43
N GLU A 54 18.04 1.76 -6.28
CA GLU A 54 18.27 0.39 -5.80
C GLU A 54 17.01 -0.10 -5.10
N VAL A 55 16.28 -1.04 -5.71
CA VAL A 55 15.00 -1.50 -5.23
C VAL A 55 15.08 -2.91 -4.66
N THR A 56 14.75 -3.09 -3.38
CA THR A 56 14.53 -4.39 -2.76
C THR A 56 13.07 -4.80 -2.91
N VAL A 57 12.81 -5.83 -3.69
CA VAL A 57 11.50 -6.48 -3.81
C VAL A 57 11.35 -7.46 -2.66
N ALA A 58 10.55 -7.07 -1.65
CA ALA A 58 10.26 -7.90 -0.49
C ALA A 58 9.02 -8.76 -0.76
N THR A 59 9.17 -10.09 -0.76
CA THR A 59 8.11 -11.04 -1.12
C THR A 59 8.20 -12.32 -0.30
N ARG A 60 7.05 -12.99 -0.11
CA ARG A 60 7.00 -14.28 0.59
C ARG A 60 7.74 -15.41 -0.15
N ARG A 61 7.80 -15.32 -1.48
CA ARG A 61 8.35 -16.35 -2.35
C ARG A 61 9.33 -15.75 -3.36
N PRO A 62 10.53 -15.34 -2.89
CA PRO A 62 11.54 -14.71 -3.75
C PRO A 62 11.96 -15.61 -4.92
N GLU A 63 11.92 -16.94 -4.76
CA GLU A 63 12.26 -17.90 -5.79
C GLU A 63 11.39 -17.78 -7.06
N LEU A 64 10.14 -17.30 -6.91
CA LEU A 64 9.24 -17.09 -8.05
C LEU A 64 9.47 -15.75 -8.78
N ALA A 65 10.17 -14.82 -8.16
CA ALA A 65 10.42 -13.49 -8.71
C ALA A 65 11.73 -13.40 -9.51
N GLY A 66 12.53 -14.46 -9.55
CA GLY A 66 13.82 -14.49 -10.25
C GLY A 66 13.76 -14.05 -11.73
N PRO A 67 12.80 -14.49 -12.54
CA PRO A 67 12.66 -14.05 -13.93
C PRO A 67 12.44 -12.54 -14.06
N LEU A 68 11.55 -11.96 -13.25
CA LEU A 68 11.27 -10.53 -13.21
C LEU A 68 12.52 -9.71 -12.87
N VAL A 69 13.27 -10.15 -11.86
CA VAL A 69 14.49 -9.44 -11.44
C VAL A 69 15.55 -9.44 -12.54
N ARG A 70 15.72 -10.56 -13.23
CA ARG A 70 16.61 -10.60 -14.40
C ARG A 70 16.16 -9.63 -15.48
N GLU A 71 14.88 -9.66 -15.86
CA GLU A 71 14.31 -8.73 -16.85
C GLU A 71 14.60 -7.27 -16.48
N LEU A 72 14.33 -6.88 -15.24
CA LEU A 72 14.51 -5.50 -14.79
C LEU A 72 15.98 -5.07 -14.73
N ASN A 73 16.88 -5.96 -14.32
CA ASN A 73 18.33 -5.67 -14.30
C ASN A 73 18.94 -5.66 -15.71
N GLU A 74 18.41 -6.46 -16.65
CA GLU A 74 18.86 -6.53 -18.05
C GLU A 74 18.32 -5.36 -18.90
N ALA A 75 17.22 -4.72 -18.48
CA ALA A 75 16.64 -3.59 -19.19
C ALA A 75 17.58 -2.37 -19.29
N GLY A 76 18.64 -2.36 -18.51
CA GLY A 76 19.66 -1.32 -18.47
C GLY A 76 19.23 -0.11 -17.65
N GLY A 77 20.19 0.70 -17.23
CA GLY A 77 20.00 1.88 -16.39
C GLY A 77 20.95 1.91 -15.20
N SER A 78 20.85 2.94 -14.37
CA SER A 78 21.66 3.09 -13.15
C SER A 78 21.07 2.40 -11.93
N GLY A 79 19.81 1.98 -12.00
CA GLY A 79 19.13 1.29 -10.91
C GLY A 79 19.37 -0.22 -10.91
N SER A 80 18.98 -0.87 -9.81
CA SER A 80 19.09 -2.33 -9.65
C SER A 80 17.94 -2.90 -8.85
N VAL A 81 17.70 -4.21 -9.00
CA VAL A 81 16.68 -4.95 -8.23
C VAL A 81 17.32 -6.07 -7.44
N HIS A 82 16.95 -6.15 -6.17
CA HIS A 82 17.32 -7.24 -5.26
C HIS A 82 16.06 -7.94 -4.74
N LEU A 83 16.19 -9.21 -4.40
CA LEU A 83 15.10 -9.96 -3.77
C LEU A 83 15.41 -10.16 -2.30
N ALA A 84 14.35 -10.04 -1.48
CA ALA A 84 14.42 -10.42 -0.07
C ALA A 84 13.14 -11.15 0.34
N GLN A 85 13.28 -12.12 1.22
CA GLN A 85 12.15 -12.84 1.77
C GLN A 85 11.47 -11.99 2.85
N LEU A 86 10.15 -11.86 2.75
CA LEU A 86 9.33 -11.18 3.76
C LEU A 86 7.91 -11.74 3.75
N ASP A 87 7.51 -12.31 4.87
CA ASP A 87 6.10 -12.60 5.17
C ASP A 87 5.60 -11.61 6.22
N LEU A 88 4.70 -10.70 5.81
CA LEU A 88 4.13 -9.68 6.69
C LEU A 88 3.17 -10.25 7.74
N SER A 89 2.66 -11.47 7.54
CA SER A 89 1.82 -12.15 8.53
C SER A 89 2.63 -12.81 9.65
N ASP A 90 3.95 -12.90 9.48
CA ASP A 90 4.87 -13.50 10.45
C ASP A 90 5.87 -12.45 10.98
N LEU A 91 5.76 -12.11 12.27
CA LEU A 91 6.63 -11.13 12.91
C LEU A 91 8.10 -11.56 12.96
N GLU A 92 8.40 -12.87 12.99
CA GLU A 92 9.79 -13.34 12.94
C GLU A 92 10.40 -13.08 11.56
N SER A 93 9.60 -13.27 10.49
CA SER A 93 10.02 -12.90 9.14
C SER A 93 10.28 -11.40 9.02
N VAL A 94 9.41 -10.56 9.61
CA VAL A 94 9.61 -9.10 9.63
C VAL A 94 10.88 -8.73 10.39
N ARG A 95 11.12 -9.33 11.57
CA ARG A 95 12.32 -9.08 12.37
C ARG A 95 13.60 -9.47 11.63
N SER A 96 13.61 -10.66 11.03
CA SER A 96 14.76 -11.15 10.25
C SER A 96 15.07 -10.21 9.09
N PHE A 97 14.06 -9.81 8.32
CA PHE A 97 14.21 -8.85 7.22
C PHE A 97 14.83 -7.53 7.69
N VAL A 98 14.34 -6.97 8.81
CA VAL A 98 14.86 -5.71 9.38
C VAL A 98 16.29 -5.85 9.88
N GLN A 99 16.64 -6.99 10.50
CA GLN A 99 18.02 -7.24 10.97
C GLN A 99 19.04 -7.34 9.83
N GLU A 100 18.61 -7.82 8.67
CA GLU A 100 19.44 -7.89 7.48
C GLU A 100 19.60 -6.54 6.76
N TRP A 101 18.69 -5.59 7.01
CA TRP A 101 18.74 -4.27 6.37
C TRP A 101 19.92 -3.44 6.87
N GLN A 102 20.70 -2.91 5.94
CA GLN A 102 21.87 -2.08 6.25
C GLN A 102 21.76 -0.71 5.58
N GLY A 103 22.13 0.35 6.29
CA GLY A 103 22.20 1.72 5.77
C GLY A 103 20.86 2.44 5.71
N THR A 104 20.78 3.47 4.85
CA THR A 104 19.60 4.33 4.72
C THR A 104 18.48 3.65 3.96
N LEU A 105 17.25 4.12 4.19
CA LEU A 105 16.08 3.76 3.41
C LEU A 105 15.37 5.05 2.97
N ASP A 106 15.32 5.30 1.66
CA ASP A 106 14.72 6.53 1.12
C ASP A 106 13.24 6.36 0.79
N ILE A 107 12.83 5.17 0.34
CA ILE A 107 11.47 4.89 -0.12
C ILE A 107 11.01 3.54 0.43
N LEU A 108 9.84 3.53 1.08
CA LEU A 108 9.14 2.30 1.45
C LEU A 108 7.73 2.32 0.85
N VAL A 109 7.45 1.39 -0.06
CA VAL A 109 6.11 1.19 -0.58
C VAL A 109 5.50 -0.07 0.04
N ALA A 110 4.60 0.14 0.99
CA ALA A 110 3.80 -0.89 1.66
C ALA A 110 2.63 -1.30 0.75
N ASN A 111 2.95 -2.12 -0.25
CA ASN A 111 2.03 -2.49 -1.33
C ASN A 111 1.44 -3.90 -1.17
N ALA A 112 2.13 -4.81 -0.50
CA ALA A 112 1.64 -6.17 -0.33
C ALA A 112 0.26 -6.21 0.35
N GLY A 113 -0.60 -7.14 -0.08
CA GLY A 113 -1.91 -7.28 0.53
C GLY A 113 -2.63 -8.55 0.10
N ILE A 114 -3.65 -8.87 0.87
CA ILE A 114 -4.65 -9.91 0.60
C ILE A 114 -6.04 -9.31 0.73
N MET A 115 -7.00 -9.86 0.02
CA MET A 115 -8.34 -9.29 -0.07
C MET A 115 -9.41 -10.37 0.04
N ALA A 116 -10.42 -10.10 0.85
CA ALA A 116 -11.68 -10.83 0.92
C ALA A 116 -11.51 -12.35 1.05
N LEU A 117 -10.70 -12.79 2.02
CA LEU A 117 -10.58 -14.22 2.36
C LEU A 117 -11.95 -14.75 2.69
N PRO A 118 -12.42 -15.85 2.07
CA PRO A 118 -13.80 -16.32 2.23
C PRO A 118 -14.12 -16.80 3.66
N GLN A 119 -13.11 -17.15 4.43
CA GLN A 119 -13.20 -17.57 5.82
C GLN A 119 -12.16 -16.85 6.66
N LYS A 120 -12.43 -16.71 7.97
CA LYS A 120 -11.45 -16.20 8.91
C LYS A 120 -10.26 -17.15 8.98
N GLU A 121 -9.10 -16.65 8.60
CA GLU A 121 -7.82 -17.30 8.78
C GLU A 121 -6.98 -16.52 9.80
N LEU A 122 -6.09 -17.20 10.49
CA LEU A 122 -5.21 -16.60 11.48
C LEU A 122 -3.75 -16.67 11.05
N ALA A 123 -3.03 -15.60 11.29
CA ALA A 123 -1.58 -15.53 11.22
C ALA A 123 -0.94 -16.39 12.34
N PRO A 124 0.37 -16.71 12.28
CA PRO A 124 1.04 -17.53 13.28
C PRO A 124 0.90 -17.03 14.73
N ASN A 125 0.77 -15.73 14.92
CA ASN A 125 0.56 -15.08 16.21
C ASN A 125 -0.92 -14.94 16.64
N GLY A 126 -1.85 -15.56 15.90
CA GLY A 126 -3.27 -15.58 16.20
C GLY A 126 -4.06 -14.37 15.71
N TRP A 127 -3.45 -13.43 14.97
CA TRP A 127 -4.18 -12.29 14.38
C TRP A 127 -5.00 -12.69 13.17
N GLU A 128 -6.12 -11.98 12.93
CA GLU A 128 -6.88 -12.09 11.68
C GLU A 128 -5.96 -11.78 10.49
N LEU A 129 -5.96 -12.65 9.49
CA LEU A 129 -4.89 -12.69 8.50
C LEU A 129 -4.87 -11.46 7.58
N GLN A 130 -6.03 -10.84 7.27
CA GLN A 130 -6.06 -9.62 6.47
C GLN A 130 -5.52 -8.43 7.27
N LEU A 131 -5.90 -8.29 8.54
CA LEU A 131 -5.38 -7.26 9.42
C LEU A 131 -3.87 -7.45 9.67
N ALA A 132 -3.44 -8.70 9.89
CA ALA A 132 -2.04 -9.05 10.07
C ALA A 132 -1.19 -8.64 8.87
N THR A 133 -1.59 -9.08 7.67
CA THR A 133 -0.80 -8.90 6.44
C THR A 133 -0.83 -7.45 5.96
N ASN A 134 -2.05 -6.86 5.87
CA ASN A 134 -2.22 -5.55 5.23
C ASN A 134 -1.75 -4.42 6.14
N PHE A 135 -1.97 -4.52 7.45
CA PHE A 135 -1.68 -3.43 8.37
C PHE A 135 -0.59 -3.75 9.40
N LEU A 136 -0.78 -4.74 10.30
CA LEU A 136 0.12 -4.94 11.44
C LEU A 136 1.54 -5.31 11.02
N GLY A 137 1.70 -6.12 9.97
CA GLY A 137 3.01 -6.44 9.40
C GLY A 137 3.70 -5.23 8.79
N HIS A 138 2.97 -4.38 8.07
CA HIS A 138 3.52 -3.12 7.53
C HIS A 138 3.84 -2.12 8.64
N PHE A 139 3.00 -2.04 9.67
CA PHE A 139 3.27 -1.21 10.85
C PHE A 139 4.56 -1.67 11.55
N ALA A 140 4.70 -2.97 11.80
CA ALA A 140 5.91 -3.56 12.38
C ALA A 140 7.16 -3.27 11.53
N LEU A 141 7.08 -3.50 10.23
CA LEU A 141 8.18 -3.24 9.29
C LEU A 141 8.58 -1.77 9.30
N THR A 142 7.61 -0.86 9.16
CA THR A 142 7.87 0.57 9.03
C THR A 142 8.44 1.15 10.32
N THR A 143 7.88 0.77 11.47
CA THR A 143 8.37 1.22 12.79
C THR A 143 9.75 0.68 13.11
N ALA A 144 10.04 -0.57 12.77
CA ALA A 144 11.36 -1.16 12.98
C ALA A 144 12.44 -0.57 12.04
N LEU A 145 12.06 -0.12 10.83
CA LEU A 145 12.95 0.57 9.89
C LEU A 145 13.03 2.09 10.12
N HIS A 146 12.39 2.63 11.17
CA HIS A 146 12.35 4.08 11.44
C HIS A 146 13.74 4.73 11.44
N SER A 147 14.74 4.10 12.05
CA SER A 147 16.12 4.64 12.09
C SER A 147 16.75 4.73 10.69
N ALA A 148 16.50 3.75 9.82
CA ALA A 148 16.99 3.75 8.44
C ALA A 148 16.28 4.81 7.60
N LEU A 149 14.97 4.99 7.79
CA LEU A 149 14.17 6.05 7.16
C LEU A 149 14.64 7.44 7.61
N LYS A 150 14.81 7.64 8.92
CA LYS A 150 15.31 8.90 9.49
C LYS A 150 16.70 9.26 8.96
N ALA A 151 17.57 8.27 8.81
CA ALA A 151 18.93 8.48 8.30
C ALA A 151 18.97 8.98 6.83
N SER A 152 17.91 8.78 6.05
CA SER A 152 17.73 9.37 4.72
C SER A 152 17.56 10.90 4.76
N GLY A 153 16.95 11.44 5.83
CA GLY A 153 16.62 12.86 5.97
C GLY A 153 15.49 13.37 5.07
N SER A 154 15.00 12.53 4.14
CA SER A 154 13.91 12.87 3.20
C SER A 154 13.12 11.62 2.78
N ALA A 155 12.93 10.68 3.70
CA ALA A 155 12.31 9.41 3.40
C ALA A 155 10.81 9.54 3.10
N ARG A 156 10.31 8.64 2.26
CA ARG A 156 8.91 8.55 1.85
C ARG A 156 8.36 7.17 2.09
N VAL A 157 7.27 7.09 2.82
CA VAL A 157 6.51 5.86 3.05
C VAL A 157 5.16 5.99 2.36
N VAL A 158 4.82 5.01 1.54
CA VAL A 158 3.55 4.93 0.81
C VAL A 158 2.79 3.71 1.28
N LEU A 159 1.58 3.92 1.78
CA LEU A 159 0.68 2.87 2.23
C LEU A 159 -0.41 2.65 1.16
N VAL A 160 -0.43 1.46 0.54
CA VAL A 160 -1.38 1.16 -0.55
C VAL A 160 -2.69 0.66 0.05
N SER A 161 -3.59 1.59 0.29
CA SER A 161 -4.94 1.35 0.79
C SER A 161 -5.91 0.94 -0.34
N SER A 162 -7.18 1.24 -0.21
CA SER A 162 -8.25 0.89 -1.16
C SER A 162 -9.48 1.77 -0.93
N GLY A 163 -10.32 1.93 -1.94
CA GLY A 163 -11.67 2.50 -1.78
C GLY A 163 -12.55 1.74 -0.78
N ALA A 164 -12.21 0.49 -0.45
CA ALA A 164 -12.93 -0.29 0.57
C ALA A 164 -12.93 0.35 1.98
N HIS A 165 -11.95 1.24 2.28
CA HIS A 165 -11.90 1.97 3.55
C HIS A 165 -13.07 2.93 3.73
N ILE A 166 -13.73 3.37 2.65
CA ILE A 166 -14.76 4.42 2.71
C ILE A 166 -15.95 3.98 3.56
N SER A 167 -16.36 2.73 3.43
CA SER A 167 -17.55 2.19 4.07
C SER A 167 -17.27 1.43 5.37
N VAL A 168 -16.02 1.22 5.74
CA VAL A 168 -15.64 0.34 6.86
C VAL A 168 -14.71 1.06 7.82
N PRO A 169 -15.21 1.66 8.91
CA PRO A 169 -14.36 2.19 9.97
C PRO A 169 -13.58 1.07 10.68
N PHE A 170 -12.48 1.43 11.34
CA PHE A 170 -11.75 0.48 12.17
C PHE A 170 -12.54 0.18 13.45
N ASP A 171 -12.85 -1.09 13.68
CA ASP A 171 -13.53 -1.54 14.90
C ASP A 171 -12.52 -1.79 16.02
N PHE A 172 -12.39 -0.82 16.91
CA PHE A 172 -11.47 -0.91 18.06
C PHE A 172 -11.94 -1.88 19.15
N GLU A 173 -13.22 -2.27 19.15
CA GLU A 173 -13.76 -3.16 20.17
C GLU A 173 -13.57 -4.63 19.81
N ASP A 174 -13.58 -4.95 18.52
CA ASP A 174 -13.39 -6.33 18.03
C ASP A 174 -12.61 -6.37 16.70
N PRO A 175 -11.36 -5.88 16.68
CA PRO A 175 -10.59 -5.76 15.45
C PRO A 175 -10.22 -7.11 14.83
N GLN A 176 -10.27 -8.19 15.63
CA GLN A 176 -9.85 -9.53 15.26
C GLN A 176 -11.05 -10.47 14.94
N PHE A 177 -12.30 -9.96 14.91
CA PHE A 177 -13.49 -10.78 14.72
C PHE A 177 -13.57 -11.96 15.71
N GLU A 178 -13.35 -11.67 16.97
CA GLU A 178 -13.42 -12.69 18.04
C GLU A 178 -14.85 -12.86 18.58
N ARG A 179 -15.65 -11.80 18.51
CA ARG A 179 -17.01 -11.72 19.09
C ARG A 179 -18.10 -11.61 18.03
N ARG A 180 -17.83 -10.94 16.91
CA ARG A 180 -18.75 -10.77 15.78
C ARG A 180 -18.50 -11.81 14.69
N PRO A 181 -19.50 -12.16 13.87
CA PRO A 181 -19.28 -12.99 12.70
C PRO A 181 -18.24 -12.38 11.75
N TYR A 182 -17.40 -13.22 11.17
CA TYR A 182 -16.44 -12.79 10.17
C TYR A 182 -17.17 -12.41 8.88
N ASP A 183 -16.82 -11.26 8.35
CA ASP A 183 -17.20 -10.81 7.03
C ASP A 183 -15.92 -10.47 6.23
N PRO A 184 -15.67 -11.11 5.06
CA PRO A 184 -14.47 -10.93 4.27
C PRO A 184 -14.19 -9.48 3.86
N TRP A 185 -15.25 -8.74 3.51
CA TRP A 185 -15.14 -7.37 3.05
C TRP A 185 -15.00 -6.38 4.20
N ALA A 186 -15.67 -6.63 5.32
CA ALA A 186 -15.47 -5.85 6.54
C ALA A 186 -14.04 -6.00 7.07
N ALA A 187 -13.48 -7.21 7.06
CA ALA A 187 -12.09 -7.45 7.46
C ALA A 187 -11.10 -6.75 6.51
N TYR A 188 -11.33 -6.85 5.20
CA TYR A 188 -10.52 -6.13 4.22
C TYR A 188 -10.61 -4.62 4.37
N GLY A 189 -11.84 -4.06 4.36
CA GLY A 189 -12.06 -2.62 4.46
C GLY A 189 -11.48 -2.03 5.74
N GLN A 190 -11.65 -2.72 6.89
CA GLN A 190 -11.06 -2.33 8.17
C GLN A 190 -9.52 -2.29 8.10
N SER A 191 -8.88 -3.28 7.47
CA SER A 191 -7.43 -3.27 7.30
C SER A 191 -6.95 -2.09 6.45
N LYS A 192 -7.76 -1.69 5.43
CA LYS A 192 -7.46 -0.55 4.55
C LYS A 192 -7.70 0.80 5.23
N THR A 193 -8.68 0.90 6.12
CA THR A 193 -8.86 2.05 7.01
C THR A 193 -7.68 2.21 7.96
N ALA A 194 -7.17 1.10 8.50
CA ALA A 194 -6.00 1.11 9.37
C ALA A 194 -4.76 1.70 8.67
N GLU A 195 -4.54 1.40 7.40
CA GLU A 195 -3.44 1.99 6.62
C GLU A 195 -3.57 3.52 6.49
N VAL A 196 -4.78 4.04 6.26
CA VAL A 196 -5.01 5.49 6.19
C VAL A 196 -4.78 6.15 7.55
N LEU A 197 -5.34 5.57 8.62
CA LEU A 197 -5.12 6.05 10.00
C LEU A 197 -3.64 5.98 10.39
N PHE A 198 -2.90 4.98 9.92
CA PHE A 198 -1.45 4.90 10.14
C PHE A 198 -0.73 6.08 9.48
N ALA A 199 -1.06 6.44 8.24
CA ALA A 199 -0.48 7.62 7.59
C ALA A 199 -0.74 8.89 8.41
N VAL A 200 -1.96 9.07 8.92
CA VAL A 200 -2.34 10.20 9.79
C VAL A 200 -1.53 10.20 11.08
N GLY A 201 -1.43 9.06 11.76
CA GLY A 201 -0.65 8.91 13.00
C GLY A 201 0.84 9.14 12.81
N ALA A 202 1.37 8.76 11.65
CA ALA A 202 2.79 8.90 11.30
C ALA A 202 3.22 10.34 10.97
N ARG A 203 2.31 11.33 10.97
CA ARG A 203 2.67 12.77 10.93
C ARG A 203 3.66 13.15 12.02
N ARG A 204 3.71 12.40 13.13
CA ARG A 204 4.68 12.57 14.22
C ARG A 204 6.13 12.42 13.76
N TRP A 205 6.40 11.76 12.63
CA TRP A 205 7.72 11.57 12.07
C TRP A 205 8.18 12.67 11.10
N ALA A 206 7.34 13.68 10.85
CA ALA A 206 7.69 14.79 9.95
C ALA A 206 8.97 15.51 10.38
N GLY A 207 9.18 15.67 11.70
CA GLY A 207 10.41 16.25 12.27
C GLY A 207 11.67 15.41 12.07
N ASP A 208 11.52 14.12 11.76
CA ASP A 208 12.61 13.19 11.42
C ASP A 208 12.92 13.14 9.91
N GLY A 209 12.25 13.97 9.11
CA GLY A 209 12.40 13.99 7.65
C GLY A 209 11.69 12.82 6.96
N ILE A 210 10.69 12.21 7.62
CA ILE A 210 9.92 11.09 7.07
C ILE A 210 8.50 11.56 6.75
N THR A 211 8.07 11.36 5.51
CA THR A 211 6.68 11.57 5.09
C THR A 211 5.98 10.25 4.88
N VAL A 212 4.73 10.13 5.34
CA VAL A 212 3.91 8.93 5.21
C VAL A 212 2.55 9.33 4.65
N ASN A 213 2.17 8.76 3.52
CA ASN A 213 0.87 9.00 2.89
C ASN A 213 0.23 7.69 2.47
N ALA A 214 -1.08 7.67 2.36
CA ALA A 214 -1.83 6.53 1.86
C ALA A 214 -2.45 6.84 0.49
N CYS A 215 -2.72 5.79 -0.30
CA CYS A 215 -3.36 5.96 -1.60
C CYS A 215 -4.28 4.80 -1.97
N ASN A 216 -5.22 5.10 -2.88
CA ASN A 216 -6.02 4.11 -3.59
C ASN A 216 -5.42 3.89 -5.00
N PRO A 217 -5.11 2.65 -5.39
CA PRO A 217 -4.67 2.35 -6.75
C PRO A 217 -5.83 2.36 -7.76
N GLY A 218 -7.08 2.32 -7.30
CA GLY A 218 -8.28 2.16 -8.12
C GLY A 218 -8.67 0.70 -8.34
N TYR A 219 -9.51 0.45 -9.35
CA TYR A 219 -9.94 -0.90 -9.72
C TYR A 219 -8.98 -1.48 -10.76
N ILE A 220 -8.27 -2.55 -10.41
CA ILE A 220 -7.32 -3.24 -11.29
C ILE A 220 -7.53 -4.75 -11.13
N LEU A 221 -7.64 -5.47 -12.24
CA LEU A 221 -7.63 -6.93 -12.22
C LEU A 221 -6.19 -7.44 -12.06
N THR A 222 -5.92 -8.12 -10.95
CA THR A 222 -4.63 -8.69 -10.60
C THR A 222 -4.82 -9.99 -9.82
N ASN A 223 -3.74 -10.60 -9.36
CA ASN A 223 -3.81 -11.75 -8.45
C ASN A 223 -4.42 -11.42 -7.06
N LEU A 224 -4.77 -10.17 -6.79
CA LEU A 224 -5.44 -9.78 -5.54
C LEU A 224 -6.83 -10.42 -5.44
N GLN A 225 -7.53 -10.58 -6.58
CA GLN A 225 -8.85 -11.19 -6.69
C GLN A 225 -8.86 -12.74 -6.60
N ARG A 226 -7.72 -13.40 -6.41
CA ARG A 226 -7.58 -14.88 -6.42
C ARG A 226 -8.46 -15.63 -5.43
N HIS A 227 -9.01 -14.96 -4.42
CA HIS A 227 -9.90 -15.53 -3.41
C HIS A 227 -11.39 -15.27 -3.71
N LEU A 228 -11.69 -14.52 -4.77
CA LEU A 228 -13.05 -14.32 -5.24
C LEU A 228 -13.43 -15.47 -6.18
N ASP A 229 -14.63 -16.00 -6.00
CA ASP A 229 -15.18 -16.99 -6.90
C ASP A 229 -15.73 -16.35 -8.19
N ASP A 230 -15.99 -17.17 -9.18
CA ASP A 230 -16.49 -16.72 -10.47
C ASP A 230 -17.85 -16.01 -10.38
N ASP A 231 -18.70 -16.41 -9.44
CA ASP A 231 -20.03 -15.81 -9.26
C ASP A 231 -19.89 -14.38 -8.71
N THR A 232 -18.97 -14.16 -7.77
CA THR A 232 -18.62 -12.83 -7.29
C THR A 232 -18.02 -11.97 -8.40
N MET A 233 -17.13 -12.54 -9.24
CA MET A 233 -16.53 -11.81 -10.36
C MET A 233 -17.58 -11.43 -11.42
N ARG A 234 -18.57 -12.32 -11.69
CA ARG A 234 -19.71 -12.02 -12.55
C ARG A 234 -20.62 -10.94 -11.95
N ALA A 235 -20.88 -11.01 -10.63
CA ALA A 235 -21.67 -10.00 -9.94
C ALA A 235 -21.03 -8.61 -10.00
N PHE A 236 -19.68 -8.54 -10.01
CA PHE A 236 -18.94 -7.29 -10.22
C PHE A 236 -18.92 -6.84 -11.69
N GLY A 237 -19.45 -7.65 -12.61
CA GLY A 237 -19.48 -7.34 -14.04
C GLY A 237 -18.13 -7.43 -14.74
N VAL A 238 -17.16 -8.11 -14.14
CA VAL A 238 -15.78 -8.23 -14.67
C VAL A 238 -15.45 -9.62 -15.23
N MET A 239 -16.47 -10.50 -15.29
CA MET A 239 -16.37 -11.83 -15.90
C MET A 239 -17.65 -12.11 -16.69
N ASP A 240 -17.49 -12.65 -17.90
CA ASP A 240 -18.61 -13.06 -18.75
C ASP A 240 -19.15 -14.45 -18.36
N ALA A 241 -20.18 -14.91 -19.09
CA ALA A 241 -20.79 -16.22 -18.85
C ALA A 241 -19.83 -17.39 -19.14
N ASP A 242 -18.86 -17.19 -20.00
CA ASP A 242 -17.87 -18.19 -20.41
C ASP A 242 -16.63 -18.22 -19.50
N GLY A 243 -16.59 -17.34 -18.48
CA GLY A 243 -15.49 -17.25 -17.51
C GLY A 243 -14.32 -16.38 -17.94
N HIS A 244 -14.47 -15.60 -19.03
CA HIS A 244 -13.44 -14.67 -19.46
C HIS A 244 -13.53 -13.35 -18.68
N LEU A 245 -12.36 -12.80 -18.32
CA LEU A 245 -12.28 -11.50 -17.67
C LEU A 245 -12.59 -10.37 -18.65
N THR A 246 -13.60 -9.57 -18.33
CA THR A 246 -14.06 -8.42 -19.14
C THR A 246 -14.04 -7.16 -18.29
N PRO A 247 -12.87 -6.52 -18.11
CA PRO A 247 -12.76 -5.36 -17.25
C PRO A 247 -13.65 -4.21 -17.73
N LEU A 248 -14.37 -3.60 -16.81
CA LEU A 248 -15.22 -2.44 -17.11
C LEU A 248 -14.38 -1.21 -17.50
N PRO A 249 -14.95 -0.23 -18.24
CA PRO A 249 -14.19 0.92 -18.77
C PRO A 249 -13.46 1.75 -17.69
N TYR A 250 -13.91 1.72 -16.45
CA TYR A 250 -13.25 2.43 -15.35
C TYR A 250 -12.08 1.67 -14.72
N TYR A 251 -11.89 0.39 -15.07
CA TYR A 251 -10.72 -0.37 -14.60
C TYR A 251 -9.44 0.19 -15.20
N LYS A 252 -8.39 0.19 -14.39
CA LYS A 252 -7.04 0.64 -14.76
C LYS A 252 -6.17 -0.54 -15.17
N THR A 253 -5.17 -0.26 -16.00
CA THR A 253 -4.05 -1.18 -16.17
C THR A 253 -3.19 -1.22 -14.90
N PRO A 254 -2.38 -2.26 -14.65
CA PRO A 254 -1.44 -2.28 -13.53
C PRO A 254 -0.52 -1.06 -13.47
N ALA A 255 -0.02 -0.59 -14.63
CA ALA A 255 0.82 0.61 -14.72
C ALA A 255 0.08 1.90 -14.31
N GLN A 256 -1.20 2.02 -14.64
CA GLN A 256 -2.05 3.12 -14.17
C GLN A 256 -2.38 3.00 -12.68
N GLY A 257 -2.58 1.77 -12.18
CA GLY A 257 -2.82 1.51 -10.76
C GLY A 257 -1.62 1.83 -9.87
N ALA A 258 -0.40 1.65 -10.37
CA ALA A 258 0.83 1.98 -9.66
C ALA A 258 1.16 3.49 -9.63
N ALA A 259 0.51 4.30 -10.49
CA ALA A 259 0.88 5.69 -10.71
C ALA A 259 0.84 6.54 -9.43
N THR A 260 -0.23 6.44 -8.62
CA THR A 260 -0.36 7.21 -7.37
C THR A 260 0.69 6.79 -6.34
N SER A 261 1.01 5.49 -6.26
CA SER A 261 2.08 5.00 -5.37
C SER A 261 3.45 5.57 -5.78
N VAL A 262 3.75 5.61 -7.08
CA VAL A 262 5.01 6.16 -7.62
C VAL A 262 5.05 7.69 -7.46
N LEU A 263 3.93 8.39 -7.62
CA LEU A 263 3.81 9.81 -7.33
C LEU A 263 4.25 10.11 -5.89
N LEU A 264 3.67 9.41 -4.93
CA LEU A 264 3.97 9.59 -3.51
C LEU A 264 5.41 9.19 -3.15
N ALA A 265 5.91 8.13 -3.79
CA ALA A 265 7.25 7.62 -3.55
C ALA A 265 8.36 8.54 -4.08
N ALA A 266 8.16 9.19 -5.23
CA ALA A 266 9.27 9.78 -5.96
C ALA A 266 9.06 11.23 -6.46
N SER A 267 7.82 11.67 -6.69
CA SER A 267 7.59 12.97 -7.33
C SER A 267 7.93 14.15 -6.41
N PRO A 268 8.64 15.18 -6.92
CA PRO A 268 8.89 16.39 -6.16
C PRO A 268 7.61 17.21 -5.86
N LEU A 269 6.51 16.97 -6.59
CA LEU A 269 5.24 17.66 -6.40
C LEU A 269 4.61 17.41 -5.02
N VAL A 270 4.94 16.31 -4.38
CA VAL A 270 4.43 15.94 -3.05
C VAL A 270 5.52 16.01 -1.96
N SER A 271 6.57 16.79 -2.20
CA SER A 271 7.65 16.96 -1.22
C SER A 271 7.12 17.60 0.08
N GLY A 272 7.46 16.99 1.22
CA GLY A 272 7.01 17.45 2.56
C GLY A 272 5.52 17.17 2.87
N VAL A 273 4.76 16.60 1.96
CA VAL A 273 3.37 16.22 2.19
C VAL A 273 3.32 14.95 3.02
N THR A 274 2.59 14.98 4.14
CA THR A 274 2.49 13.82 5.04
C THR A 274 1.12 13.71 5.71
N GLY A 275 0.70 12.48 5.98
CA GLY A 275 -0.56 12.17 6.67
C GLY A 275 -1.78 12.45 5.81
N ARG A 276 -1.66 12.33 4.49
CA ARG A 276 -2.73 12.58 3.53
C ARG A 276 -3.08 11.31 2.74
N TYR A 277 -4.23 11.38 2.08
CA TYR A 277 -4.71 10.30 1.23
C TYR A 277 -4.86 10.79 -0.21
N PHE A 278 -4.41 9.96 -1.15
CA PHE A 278 -4.41 10.26 -2.57
C PHE A 278 -5.20 9.23 -3.37
N ASP A 279 -5.93 9.71 -4.36
CA ASP A 279 -6.63 8.89 -5.34
C ASP A 279 -6.46 9.52 -6.72
N ASP A 280 -6.35 8.69 -7.75
CA ASP A 280 -6.25 9.17 -9.14
C ASP A 280 -5.16 10.24 -9.35
N ASN A 281 -4.01 10.08 -8.67
CA ASN A 281 -2.86 11.01 -8.70
C ASN A 281 -3.14 12.41 -8.12
N GLN A 282 -4.21 12.58 -7.36
CA GLN A 282 -4.61 13.83 -6.69
C GLN A 282 -4.78 13.60 -5.20
N GLU A 283 -4.64 14.64 -4.37
CA GLU A 283 -5.11 14.56 -3.00
C GLU A 283 -6.62 14.41 -2.99
N ALA A 284 -7.12 13.39 -2.32
CA ALA A 284 -8.52 13.03 -2.37
C ALA A 284 -9.40 13.93 -1.48
N PRO A 285 -10.56 14.37 -1.95
CA PRO A 285 -11.54 15.05 -1.11
C PRO A 285 -12.16 14.09 -0.10
N ILE A 286 -12.81 14.65 0.93
CA ILE A 286 -13.63 13.84 1.85
C ILE A 286 -14.77 13.22 1.05
N ALA A 287 -14.93 11.91 1.20
CA ALA A 287 -16.03 11.16 0.56
C ALA A 287 -17.38 11.65 1.06
N VAL A 288 -18.32 11.78 0.14
CA VAL A 288 -19.70 12.17 0.47
C VAL A 288 -20.42 10.96 1.05
N GLU A 289 -20.89 11.09 2.30
CA GLU A 289 -21.63 10.03 2.98
C GLU A 289 -22.94 9.73 2.24
N GLY A 290 -23.24 8.44 2.05
CA GLY A 290 -24.46 7.99 1.37
C GLY A 290 -24.42 8.13 -0.17
N ALA A 291 -23.32 8.53 -0.77
CA ALA A 291 -23.20 8.54 -2.23
C ALA A 291 -23.31 7.11 -2.80
N GLU A 292 -23.99 6.97 -3.94
CA GLU A 292 -24.16 5.68 -4.62
C GLU A 292 -22.81 5.05 -5.05
N ASN A 293 -21.88 5.90 -5.48
CA ASN A 293 -20.50 5.52 -5.84
C ASN A 293 -19.52 6.43 -5.10
N PRO A 294 -19.24 6.14 -3.81
CA PRO A 294 -18.39 7.02 -3.02
C PRO A 294 -16.95 6.99 -3.53
N SER A 295 -16.37 8.18 -3.69
CA SER A 295 -14.96 8.40 -4.05
C SER A 295 -14.33 9.37 -3.06
N GLY A 296 -13.01 9.34 -2.95
CA GLY A 296 -12.27 10.18 -2.03
C GLY A 296 -11.82 9.42 -0.77
N VAL A 297 -11.73 10.11 0.36
CA VAL A 297 -11.32 9.54 1.64
C VAL A 297 -12.40 9.69 2.70
N ALA A 298 -12.66 8.63 3.45
CA ALA A 298 -13.63 8.66 4.55
C ALA A 298 -13.16 9.58 5.69
N ALA A 299 -14.09 10.36 6.25
CA ALA A 299 -13.78 11.24 7.37
C ALA A 299 -13.23 10.47 8.58
N HIS A 300 -13.78 9.28 8.88
CA HIS A 300 -13.33 8.43 9.99
C HIS A 300 -11.87 7.95 9.81
N ALA A 301 -11.39 7.80 8.57
CA ALA A 301 -10.02 7.38 8.30
C ALA A 301 -8.99 8.53 8.44
N LEU A 302 -9.44 9.77 8.52
CA LEU A 302 -8.59 10.94 8.75
C LEU A 302 -8.64 11.46 10.20
N ASP A 303 -9.43 10.81 11.08
CA ASP A 303 -9.59 11.24 12.46
C ASP A 303 -8.31 11.03 13.28
N ALA A 304 -7.80 12.12 13.85
CA ALA A 304 -6.54 12.09 14.58
C ALA A 304 -6.61 11.29 15.90
N ALA A 305 -7.77 11.26 16.57
CA ALA A 305 -7.95 10.50 17.79
C ALA A 305 -7.96 8.99 17.49
N SER A 306 -8.67 8.60 16.43
CA SER A 306 -8.66 7.22 15.93
C SER A 306 -7.27 6.78 15.46
N ALA A 307 -6.52 7.67 14.81
CA ALA A 307 -5.13 7.39 14.41
C ALA A 307 -4.20 7.18 15.60
N GLN A 308 -4.35 7.96 16.67
CA GLN A 308 -3.62 7.75 17.92
C GLN A 308 -4.01 6.43 18.59
N ARG A 309 -5.31 6.13 18.68
CA ARG A 309 -5.81 4.88 19.27
C ARG A 309 -5.34 3.65 18.48
N LEU A 310 -5.32 3.76 17.14
CA LEU A 310 -4.80 2.68 16.28
C LEU A 310 -3.30 2.45 16.49
N TRP A 311 -2.54 3.52 16.63
CA TRP A 311 -1.10 3.42 16.93
C TRP A 311 -0.86 2.65 18.23
N GLU A 312 -1.56 3.03 19.30
CA GLU A 312 -1.47 2.37 20.61
C GLU A 312 -1.89 0.91 20.55
N TYR A 313 -2.96 0.60 19.82
CA TYR A 313 -3.40 -0.77 19.56
C TYR A 313 -2.30 -1.59 18.86
N ALA A 314 -1.71 -1.04 17.80
CA ALA A 314 -0.68 -1.73 17.03
C ALA A 314 0.60 -1.93 17.86
N ASP A 315 1.07 -0.91 18.59
CA ASP A 315 2.21 -1.04 19.50
C ASP A 315 1.99 -2.14 20.54
N GLN A 316 0.81 -2.21 21.16
CA GLN A 316 0.47 -3.25 22.12
C GLN A 316 0.40 -4.64 21.47
N ALA A 317 -0.13 -4.73 20.25
CA ALA A 317 -0.19 -5.99 19.51
C ALA A 317 1.21 -6.56 19.24
N LEU A 318 2.18 -5.71 18.87
CA LEU A 318 3.56 -6.11 18.60
C LEU A 318 4.36 -6.58 19.83
N GLN A 319 3.87 -6.28 21.05
CA GLN A 319 4.51 -6.70 22.30
C GLN A 319 4.07 -8.08 22.78
N ARG A 320 3.03 -8.65 22.17
CA ARG A 320 2.49 -9.99 22.47
C ARG A 320 3.24 -11.08 21.70
#